data_8ac88a208676284bce74b5932b7b0947
#
_entry.id   8ac88a208676284bce74b5932b7b0947
#
_cell.length_a   1.000
_cell.length_b   1.000
_cell.length_c   1.000
_cell.angle_alpha   90.00
_cell.angle_beta   90.00
_cell.angle_gamma   90.00
#
_symmetry.space_group_name_H-M   'P 1'
#
loop_
_entity.id
_entity.type
_entity.pdbx_description
1 polymer ?
#
loop_
_entity_poly.entity_id
_entity_poly.type
_entity_poly.pdbx_seq_one_letter_code
_entity_poly.pdbx_strand_id
1 'polypeptide(L)'
;MTRRYPTSDQLMADAVQESGLSDFGPGDFRDGLDMLLDSLERDGDLSPAADAGVIADFRRRLVNRLEVEAWYRENPEIEQVPVLGPVDINGLPRTGTTALANMMSLDPQFRCLRGWEQSKPCPPPTIDTEATDPRRIAAAQFNEQLPPEAKALHLYDLDATMEDTELLGMAFHGQGYTLPVYSYHAWWRHADLTATYRYHRRVVKLLASQRPPNLWLFKAPHHMFHLEAIVAAYPQVRFVMTHRDPAKVVPSYVSTVNMFFPPPAGERDMHRLGREVSEHLRDGMRNTIAARARLGEDRFIDVHHRDLVADPVRTLRRVYAFVGVQWPAAMEQALADWQRRNRPGAHGVHRYTAEQFGLDPARIRDDYGFYLDRFDVTVES
;
A
#
# COMPACT_ATOMS: atom_id res chain seq x y z
N MET A 1 2.02 -35.27 7.72
CA MET A 1 0.83 -34.66 7.12
C MET A 1 1.21 -34.17 5.74
N THR A 2 0.39 -34.37 4.73
CA THR A 2 0.61 -33.82 3.39
C THR A 2 0.37 -32.32 3.44
N ARG A 3 1.28 -31.50 2.94
CA ARG A 3 1.10 -30.04 2.84
C ARG A 3 -0.09 -29.72 1.93
N ARG A 4 -0.89 -28.72 2.33
CA ARG A 4 -2.01 -28.20 1.54
C ARG A 4 -1.50 -27.29 0.41
N TYR A 5 -0.42 -26.54 0.67
CA TYR A 5 0.15 -25.58 -0.25
C TYR A 5 1.49 -26.06 -0.81
N PRO A 6 1.85 -25.64 -2.05
CA PRO A 6 3.17 -25.93 -2.62
C PRO A 6 4.29 -25.33 -1.78
N THR A 7 5.51 -25.85 -1.95
CA THR A 7 6.71 -25.21 -1.41
C THR A 7 7.13 -24.00 -2.26
N SER A 8 7.97 -23.12 -1.70
CA SER A 8 8.57 -22.02 -2.48
C SER A 8 9.36 -22.54 -3.67
N ASP A 9 10.09 -23.67 -3.53
CA ASP A 9 10.82 -24.30 -4.65
C ASP A 9 9.88 -24.74 -5.78
N GLN A 10 8.74 -25.31 -5.46
CA GLN A 10 7.74 -25.70 -6.46
C GLN A 10 7.17 -24.48 -7.19
N LEU A 11 6.77 -23.42 -6.44
CA LEU A 11 6.27 -22.19 -7.06
C LEU A 11 7.31 -21.49 -7.92
N MET A 12 8.57 -21.47 -7.49
CA MET A 12 9.66 -20.91 -8.27
C MET A 12 9.90 -21.73 -9.54
N ALA A 13 9.87 -23.08 -9.47
CA ALA A 13 9.99 -23.94 -10.64
C ALA A 13 8.83 -23.72 -11.63
N ASP A 14 7.59 -23.60 -11.13
CA ASP A 14 6.42 -23.28 -11.96
C ASP A 14 6.57 -21.93 -12.67
N ALA A 15 7.06 -20.90 -11.97
CA ALA A 15 7.30 -19.59 -12.56
C ALA A 15 8.41 -19.61 -13.63
N VAL A 16 9.46 -20.38 -13.43
CA VAL A 16 10.52 -20.61 -14.42
C VAL A 16 9.96 -21.32 -15.66
N GLN A 17 9.16 -22.35 -15.46
CA GLN A 17 8.51 -23.08 -16.56
C GLN A 17 7.56 -22.18 -17.37
N GLU A 18 6.78 -21.34 -16.69
CA GLU A 18 5.81 -20.42 -17.32
C GLU A 18 6.49 -19.33 -18.14
N SER A 19 7.55 -18.71 -17.59
CA SER A 19 8.21 -17.55 -18.21
C SER A 19 9.37 -17.90 -19.14
N GLY A 20 9.96 -19.08 -18.99
CA GLY A 20 11.23 -19.43 -19.64
C GLY A 20 12.46 -18.68 -19.11
N LEU A 21 12.31 -17.94 -18.01
CA LEU A 21 13.34 -17.16 -17.34
C LEU A 21 13.74 -17.83 -16.02
N SER A 22 14.97 -17.58 -15.52
CA SER A 22 15.46 -18.27 -14.31
C SER A 22 16.11 -17.36 -13.27
N ASP A 23 16.34 -16.09 -13.59
CA ASP A 23 16.97 -15.13 -12.68
C ASP A 23 15.89 -14.36 -11.90
N PHE A 24 15.77 -14.63 -10.62
CA PHE A 24 14.85 -13.93 -9.72
C PHE A 24 15.44 -12.62 -9.13
N GLY A 25 16.68 -12.31 -9.45
CA GLY A 25 17.37 -11.13 -8.94
C GLY A 25 17.68 -11.15 -7.44
N PRO A 26 18.18 -10.04 -6.92
CA PRO A 26 18.63 -9.93 -5.54
C PRO A 26 17.48 -9.84 -4.54
N GLY A 27 17.77 -10.15 -3.27
CA GLY A 27 16.92 -9.89 -2.12
C GLY A 27 16.36 -11.14 -1.46
N ASP A 28 15.77 -10.92 -0.28
CA ASP A 28 15.33 -11.97 0.65
C ASP A 28 13.87 -12.39 0.42
N PHE A 29 13.42 -12.32 -0.84
CA PHE A 29 12.02 -12.59 -1.19
C PHE A 29 11.57 -13.99 -0.82
N ARG A 30 12.51 -14.95 -0.77
CA ARG A 30 12.24 -16.34 -0.44
C ARG A 30 11.77 -16.49 1.01
N ASP A 31 12.40 -15.78 1.95
CA ASP A 31 12.02 -15.83 3.36
C ASP A 31 10.58 -15.35 3.56
N GLY A 32 10.20 -14.29 2.85
CA GLY A 32 8.82 -13.81 2.85
C GLY A 32 7.83 -14.80 2.26
N LEU A 33 8.19 -15.46 1.14
CA LEU A 33 7.37 -16.48 0.49
C LEU A 33 7.19 -17.71 1.40
N ASP A 34 8.28 -18.22 1.98
CA ASP A 34 8.24 -19.36 2.89
C ASP A 34 7.36 -19.07 4.10
N MET A 35 7.52 -17.88 4.71
CA MET A 35 6.72 -17.46 5.84
C MET A 35 5.23 -17.31 5.48
N LEU A 36 4.90 -16.80 4.29
CA LEU A 36 3.51 -16.72 3.81
C LEU A 36 2.90 -18.11 3.64
N LEU A 37 3.61 -19.03 2.99
CA LEU A 37 3.13 -20.39 2.77
C LEU A 37 2.94 -21.16 4.09
N ASP A 38 3.88 -21.02 5.03
CA ASP A 38 3.78 -21.63 6.36
C ASP A 38 2.65 -21.01 7.20
N SER A 39 2.38 -19.71 7.01
CA SER A 39 1.28 -19.03 7.69
C SER A 39 -0.08 -19.42 7.10
N LEU A 40 -0.17 -19.64 5.80
CA LEU A 40 -1.37 -20.18 5.16
C LEU A 40 -1.69 -21.60 5.68
N GLU A 41 -0.67 -22.44 5.88
CA GLU A 41 -0.87 -23.79 6.48
C GLU A 41 -1.39 -23.70 7.93
N ARG A 42 -0.92 -22.73 8.70
CA ARG A 42 -1.27 -22.57 10.13
C ARG A 42 -2.57 -21.83 10.37
N ASP A 43 -2.74 -20.71 9.71
CA ASP A 43 -3.76 -19.71 9.98
C ASP A 43 -4.84 -19.69 8.91
N GLY A 44 -4.51 -20.15 7.69
CA GLY A 44 -5.36 -20.01 6.53
C GLY A 44 -6.59 -20.91 6.61
N ASP A 45 -7.75 -20.27 6.65
CA ASP A 45 -9.05 -20.95 6.51
C ASP A 45 -9.71 -20.42 5.22
N LEU A 46 -9.10 -20.74 4.08
CA LEU A 46 -9.57 -20.29 2.79
C LEU A 46 -10.40 -21.36 2.09
N SER A 47 -11.41 -20.94 1.30
CA SER A 47 -12.11 -21.86 0.41
C SER A 47 -11.16 -22.39 -0.67
N PRO A 48 -11.43 -23.58 -1.27
CA PRO A 48 -10.55 -24.14 -2.29
C PRO A 48 -10.32 -23.22 -3.50
N ALA A 49 -11.33 -22.44 -3.90
CA ALA A 49 -11.20 -21.46 -4.97
C ALA A 49 -10.31 -20.27 -4.56
N ALA A 50 -10.42 -19.82 -3.31
CA ALA A 50 -9.56 -18.76 -2.77
C ALA A 50 -8.11 -19.21 -2.64
N ASP A 51 -7.85 -20.44 -2.20
CA ASP A 51 -6.50 -21.03 -2.20
C ASP A 51 -5.86 -21.01 -3.59
N ALA A 52 -6.59 -21.49 -4.59
CA ALA A 52 -6.08 -21.50 -5.97
C ALA A 52 -5.75 -20.08 -6.46
N GLY A 53 -6.59 -19.10 -6.11
CA GLY A 53 -6.37 -17.70 -6.45
C GLY A 53 -5.12 -17.11 -5.79
N VAL A 54 -4.90 -17.38 -4.49
CA VAL A 54 -3.72 -16.92 -3.75
C VAL A 54 -2.43 -17.53 -4.32
N ILE A 55 -2.42 -18.82 -4.62
CA ILE A 55 -1.26 -19.48 -5.20
C ILE A 55 -0.99 -18.97 -6.63
N ALA A 56 -2.02 -18.73 -7.42
CA ALA A 56 -1.86 -18.10 -8.73
C ALA A 56 -1.28 -16.69 -8.65
N ASP A 57 -1.69 -15.89 -7.65
CA ASP A 57 -1.12 -14.56 -7.41
C ASP A 57 0.36 -14.63 -7.00
N PHE A 58 0.74 -15.57 -6.12
CA PHE A 58 2.15 -15.75 -5.75
C PHE A 58 3.01 -16.13 -6.96
N ARG A 59 2.53 -17.03 -7.81
CA ARG A 59 3.21 -17.39 -9.06
C ARG A 59 3.34 -16.19 -10.00
N ARG A 60 2.26 -15.40 -10.19
CA ARG A 60 2.29 -14.16 -10.98
C ARG A 60 3.37 -13.18 -10.49
N ARG A 61 3.51 -13.01 -9.18
CA ARG A 61 4.55 -12.15 -8.58
C ARG A 61 5.96 -12.65 -8.82
N LEU A 62 6.17 -13.96 -8.80
CA LEU A 62 7.44 -14.59 -9.18
C LEU A 62 7.75 -14.38 -10.66
N VAL A 63 6.77 -14.56 -11.55
CA VAL A 63 6.93 -14.28 -12.99
C VAL A 63 7.25 -12.79 -13.23
N ASN A 64 6.54 -11.87 -12.59
CA ASN A 64 6.86 -10.44 -12.68
C ASN A 64 8.32 -10.15 -12.26
N ARG A 65 8.79 -10.82 -11.22
CA ARG A 65 10.16 -10.67 -10.75
C ARG A 65 11.18 -11.15 -11.79
N LEU A 66 10.94 -12.29 -12.41
CA LEU A 66 11.76 -12.83 -13.50
C LEU A 66 11.76 -11.89 -14.72
N GLU A 67 10.61 -11.34 -15.10
CA GLU A 67 10.49 -10.37 -16.19
C GLU A 67 11.25 -9.06 -15.90
N VAL A 68 11.19 -8.55 -14.66
CA VAL A 68 11.93 -7.35 -14.22
C VAL A 68 13.43 -7.58 -14.38
N GLU A 69 13.97 -8.73 -13.93
CA GLU A 69 15.40 -9.01 -14.02
C GLU A 69 15.85 -9.24 -15.48
N ALA A 70 15.02 -9.89 -16.30
CA ALA A 70 15.29 -10.02 -17.72
C ALA A 70 15.36 -8.66 -18.41
N TRP A 71 14.42 -7.76 -18.09
CA TRP A 71 14.41 -6.40 -18.63
C TRP A 71 15.65 -5.60 -18.22
N TYR A 72 16.10 -5.70 -16.99
CA TYR A 72 17.33 -5.06 -16.51
C TYR A 72 18.58 -5.58 -17.21
N ARG A 73 18.63 -6.88 -17.50
CA ARG A 73 19.76 -7.49 -18.23
C ARG A 73 19.86 -6.97 -19.66
N GLU A 74 18.72 -6.73 -20.31
CA GLU A 74 18.65 -6.19 -21.67
C GLU A 74 18.85 -4.67 -21.71
N ASN A 75 18.53 -3.95 -20.62
CA ASN A 75 18.56 -2.50 -20.51
C ASN A 75 19.32 -2.05 -19.25
N PRO A 76 20.64 -2.28 -19.15
CA PRO A 76 21.40 -2.02 -17.92
C PRO A 76 21.49 -0.54 -17.53
N GLU A 77 21.24 0.38 -18.46
CA GLU A 77 21.18 1.82 -18.23
C GLU A 77 20.07 2.23 -17.24
N ILE A 78 19.07 1.37 -17.01
CA ILE A 78 18.00 1.62 -16.03
C ILE A 78 18.58 1.81 -14.61
N GLU A 79 19.72 1.20 -14.31
CA GLU A 79 20.41 1.42 -13.03
C GLU A 79 20.79 2.89 -12.78
N GLN A 80 20.92 3.68 -13.83
CA GLN A 80 21.26 5.11 -13.75
C GLN A 80 20.02 6.01 -13.71
N VAL A 81 18.81 5.46 -13.88
CA VAL A 81 17.57 6.25 -13.84
C VAL A 81 17.40 6.90 -12.47
N PRO A 82 17.25 8.24 -12.42
CA PRO A 82 17.08 8.94 -11.16
C PRO A 82 15.68 8.69 -10.58
N VAL A 83 15.62 8.47 -9.27
CA VAL A 83 14.37 8.47 -8.50
C VAL A 83 14.37 9.70 -7.61
N LEU A 84 13.61 10.71 -8.01
CA LEU A 84 13.52 11.98 -7.31
C LEU A 84 12.56 11.87 -6.11
N GLY A 85 12.94 12.37 -4.97
CA GLY A 85 12.22 12.27 -3.72
C GLY A 85 12.49 10.93 -3.03
N PRO A 86 11.47 10.14 -2.71
CA PRO A 86 10.02 10.40 -2.86
C PRO A 86 9.40 11.26 -1.75
N VAL A 87 8.15 11.65 -1.97
CA VAL A 87 7.21 12.02 -0.91
C VAL A 87 6.40 10.77 -0.58
N ASP A 88 6.39 10.35 0.67
CA ASP A 88 5.69 9.16 1.12
C ASP A 88 4.54 9.52 2.06
N ILE A 89 3.31 9.22 1.65
CA ILE A 89 2.11 9.44 2.45
C ILE A 89 1.77 8.14 3.20
N ASN A 90 1.91 8.20 4.51
CA ASN A 90 1.67 7.06 5.41
C ASN A 90 0.90 7.43 6.69
N GLY A 91 0.90 6.55 7.66
CA GLY A 91 0.19 6.67 8.94
C GLY A 91 -0.85 5.56 9.09
N LEU A 92 -1.70 5.67 10.10
CA LEU A 92 -2.79 4.71 10.27
C LEU A 92 -3.69 4.71 9.01
N PRO A 93 -4.19 3.54 8.57
CA PRO A 93 -5.16 3.50 7.47
C PRO A 93 -6.43 4.28 7.84
N ARG A 94 -7.25 4.66 6.85
CA ARG A 94 -8.51 5.39 7.07
C ARG A 94 -8.38 6.79 7.69
N THR A 95 -7.21 7.38 7.66
CA THR A 95 -6.90 8.74 8.13
C THR A 95 -6.93 9.80 7.02
N GLY A 96 -7.33 9.41 5.79
CA GLY A 96 -7.38 10.31 4.64
C GLY A 96 -6.17 10.24 3.71
N THR A 97 -5.26 9.26 3.88
CA THR A 97 -4.08 9.05 3.02
C THR A 97 -4.44 9.01 1.53
N THR A 98 -5.49 8.28 1.15
CA THR A 98 -5.93 8.16 -0.25
C THR A 98 -6.43 9.48 -0.80
N ALA A 99 -7.24 10.23 -0.03
CA ALA A 99 -7.73 11.53 -0.47
C ALA A 99 -6.58 12.52 -0.66
N LEU A 100 -5.64 12.57 0.30
CA LEU A 100 -4.45 13.42 0.23
C LEU A 100 -3.60 13.09 -0.99
N ALA A 101 -3.30 11.80 -1.21
CA ALA A 101 -2.50 11.35 -2.34
C ALA A 101 -3.16 11.68 -3.69
N ASN A 102 -4.47 11.45 -3.82
CA ASN A 102 -5.21 11.77 -5.04
C ASN A 102 -5.31 13.28 -5.28
N MET A 103 -5.43 14.10 -4.25
CA MET A 103 -5.36 15.55 -4.39
C MET A 103 -3.96 16.01 -4.82
N MET A 104 -2.89 15.45 -4.25
CA MET A 104 -1.52 15.78 -4.68
C MET A 104 -1.23 15.30 -6.12
N SER A 105 -1.76 14.16 -6.54
CA SER A 105 -1.56 13.61 -7.88
C SER A 105 -2.23 14.41 -9.00
N LEU A 106 -3.08 15.38 -8.68
CA LEU A 106 -3.60 16.35 -9.66
C LEU A 106 -2.50 17.25 -10.23
N ASP A 107 -1.39 17.37 -9.51
CA ASP A 107 -0.24 18.16 -9.92
C ASP A 107 0.74 17.28 -10.73
N PRO A 108 1.02 17.60 -12.01
CA PRO A 108 1.92 16.84 -12.86
C PRO A 108 3.39 16.87 -12.40
N GLN A 109 3.75 17.67 -11.39
CA GLN A 109 5.08 17.61 -10.77
C GLN A 109 5.29 16.27 -10.04
N PHE A 110 4.20 15.58 -9.64
CA PHE A 110 4.26 14.28 -9.00
C PHE A 110 4.03 13.13 -9.97
N ARG A 111 4.75 12.05 -9.75
CA ARG A 111 4.56 10.75 -10.39
C ARG A 111 4.06 9.75 -9.35
N CYS A 112 2.85 9.24 -9.55
CA CYS A 112 2.25 8.23 -8.68
C CYS A 112 2.42 6.83 -9.27
N LEU A 113 2.36 5.82 -8.42
CA LEU A 113 2.16 4.44 -8.83
C LEU A 113 0.67 4.20 -9.15
N ARG A 114 0.40 3.59 -10.28
CA ARG A 114 -0.95 3.23 -10.73
C ARG A 114 -1.16 1.73 -10.66
N GLY A 115 -2.37 1.29 -10.34
CA GLY A 115 -2.66 -0.13 -10.14
C GLY A 115 -2.31 -1.00 -11.35
N TRP A 116 -2.68 -0.56 -12.56
CA TRP A 116 -2.47 -1.33 -13.79
C TRP A 116 -0.99 -1.50 -14.16
N GLU A 117 -0.10 -0.53 -13.81
CA GLU A 117 1.32 -0.64 -14.09
C GLU A 117 2.08 -1.48 -13.06
N GLN A 118 1.60 -1.50 -11.80
CA GLN A 118 2.24 -2.26 -10.74
C GLN A 118 2.00 -3.77 -10.88
N SER A 119 0.79 -4.16 -11.28
CA SER A 119 0.40 -5.57 -11.40
C SER A 119 1.22 -6.34 -12.43
N LYS A 120 1.75 -5.64 -13.44
CA LYS A 120 2.67 -6.16 -14.45
C LYS A 120 3.62 -5.04 -14.89
N PRO A 121 4.78 -4.82 -14.25
CA PRO A 121 5.65 -3.69 -14.52
C PRO A 121 6.39 -3.76 -15.87
N CYS A 122 6.54 -4.95 -16.45
CA CYS A 122 7.21 -5.15 -17.74
C CYS A 122 6.21 -5.37 -18.89
N PRO A 123 6.47 -4.75 -20.07
CA PRO A 123 7.42 -3.67 -20.32
C PRO A 123 7.02 -2.38 -19.59
N PRO A 124 7.98 -1.49 -19.23
CA PRO A 124 7.65 -0.21 -18.58
C PRO A 124 6.80 0.66 -19.51
N PRO A 125 5.74 1.33 -18.97
CA PRO A 125 4.84 2.13 -19.79
C PRO A 125 5.52 3.40 -20.28
N THR A 126 5.25 3.79 -21.53
CA THR A 126 5.69 5.05 -22.12
C THR A 126 4.55 6.08 -22.10
N ILE A 127 4.87 7.37 -22.19
CA ILE A 127 3.85 8.42 -22.28
C ILE A 127 3.01 8.27 -23.55
N ASP A 128 3.65 7.99 -24.68
CA ASP A 128 2.98 7.93 -25.98
C ASP A 128 2.02 6.75 -26.12
N THR A 129 2.30 5.64 -25.44
CA THR A 129 1.49 4.41 -25.56
C THR A 129 0.56 4.18 -24.36
N GLU A 130 0.62 5.03 -23.35
CA GLU A 130 -0.14 4.83 -22.11
C GLU A 130 -1.65 4.67 -22.33
N ALA A 131 -2.24 5.51 -23.17
CA ALA A 131 -3.68 5.49 -23.44
C ALA A 131 -4.15 4.19 -24.12
N THR A 132 -3.27 3.51 -24.82
CA THR A 132 -3.52 2.25 -25.55
C THR A 132 -2.86 1.03 -24.88
N ASP A 133 -2.25 1.20 -23.73
CA ASP A 133 -1.61 0.11 -23.00
C ASP A 133 -2.65 -0.99 -22.67
N PRO A 134 -2.42 -2.25 -23.07
CA PRO A 134 -3.39 -3.32 -22.88
C PRO A 134 -3.70 -3.58 -21.38
N ARG A 135 -2.73 -3.30 -20.47
CA ARG A 135 -2.94 -3.42 -19.02
C ARG A 135 -3.93 -2.36 -18.52
N ARG A 136 -3.81 -1.14 -19.03
CA ARG A 136 -4.73 -0.03 -18.71
C ARG A 136 -6.13 -0.30 -19.23
N ILE A 137 -6.24 -0.82 -20.46
CA ILE A 137 -7.53 -1.21 -21.06
C ILE A 137 -8.19 -2.33 -20.25
N ALA A 138 -7.43 -3.37 -19.88
CA ALA A 138 -7.94 -4.48 -19.06
C ALA A 138 -8.39 -4.00 -17.68
N ALA A 139 -7.64 -3.09 -17.05
CA ALA A 139 -8.02 -2.49 -15.76
C ALA A 139 -9.32 -1.65 -15.88
N ALA A 140 -9.50 -0.91 -16.97
CA ALA A 140 -10.74 -0.18 -17.25
C ALA A 140 -11.94 -1.10 -17.32
N GLN A 141 -11.82 -2.17 -18.10
CA GLN A 141 -12.89 -3.19 -18.25
C GLN A 141 -13.22 -3.87 -16.91
N PHE A 142 -12.20 -4.19 -16.12
CA PHE A 142 -12.38 -4.74 -14.77
C PHE A 142 -13.15 -3.76 -13.87
N ASN A 143 -12.76 -2.49 -13.85
CA ASN A 143 -13.41 -1.46 -13.04
C ASN A 143 -14.89 -1.25 -13.42
N GLU A 144 -15.23 -1.37 -14.71
CA GLU A 144 -16.62 -1.30 -15.17
C GLU A 144 -17.49 -2.42 -14.60
N GLN A 145 -16.92 -3.61 -14.45
CA GLN A 145 -17.59 -4.82 -13.96
C GLN A 145 -17.70 -4.90 -12.43
N LEU A 146 -17.00 -4.03 -11.70
CA LEU A 146 -17.05 -4.05 -10.23
C LEU A 146 -18.46 -3.74 -9.72
N PRO A 147 -18.93 -4.48 -8.69
CA PRO A 147 -20.22 -4.22 -8.06
C PRO A 147 -20.20 -2.86 -7.35
N PRO A 148 -21.39 -2.21 -7.19
CA PRO A 148 -21.48 -0.89 -6.55
C PRO A 148 -20.86 -0.83 -5.15
N GLU A 149 -20.96 -1.91 -4.38
CA GLU A 149 -20.41 -2.01 -3.02
C GLU A 149 -18.87 -1.93 -3.03
N ALA A 150 -18.21 -2.56 -3.99
CA ALA A 150 -16.77 -2.46 -4.16
C ALA A 150 -16.36 -1.04 -4.59
N LYS A 151 -17.10 -0.43 -5.50
CA LYS A 151 -16.87 0.96 -5.93
C LYS A 151 -17.05 1.98 -4.80
N ALA A 152 -17.91 1.67 -3.82
CA ALA A 152 -18.14 2.51 -2.65
C ALA A 152 -16.97 2.56 -1.67
N LEU A 153 -16.09 1.55 -1.68
CA LEU A 153 -15.00 1.43 -0.73
C LEU A 153 -13.70 2.04 -1.19
N HIS A 154 -13.44 1.98 -2.47
CA HIS A 154 -12.18 2.40 -3.06
C HIS A 154 -12.43 3.17 -4.35
N LEU A 155 -11.64 4.23 -4.56
CA LEU A 155 -11.65 4.96 -5.82
C LEU A 155 -10.87 4.15 -6.86
N TYR A 156 -11.57 3.53 -7.79
CA TYR A 156 -11.01 2.75 -8.91
C TYR A 156 -10.79 3.61 -10.15
N ASP A 157 -10.19 4.77 -9.99
CA ASP A 157 -9.72 5.58 -11.10
C ASP A 157 -8.38 5.02 -11.62
N LEU A 158 -8.26 4.85 -12.93
CA LEU A 158 -7.06 4.28 -13.56
C LEU A 158 -5.81 5.11 -13.32
N ASP A 159 -5.98 6.40 -13.16
CA ASP A 159 -4.90 7.37 -12.96
C ASP A 159 -4.72 7.78 -11.49
N ALA A 160 -5.57 7.23 -10.58
CA ALA A 160 -5.44 7.45 -9.15
C ALA A 160 -4.17 6.82 -8.58
N THR A 161 -3.68 7.43 -7.51
CA THR A 161 -2.58 6.89 -6.73
C THR A 161 -3.00 5.58 -6.05
N MET A 162 -2.32 4.50 -6.38
CA MET A 162 -2.49 3.21 -5.71
C MET A 162 -1.39 3.00 -4.67
N GLU A 163 -1.68 2.13 -3.71
CA GLU A 163 -0.67 1.69 -2.74
C GLU A 163 0.37 0.83 -3.45
N ASP A 164 1.63 0.97 -3.07
CA ASP A 164 2.77 0.24 -3.65
C ASP A 164 2.94 -1.18 -3.11
N THR A 165 1.85 -1.74 -2.59
CA THR A 165 1.78 -3.11 -2.06
C THR A 165 2.11 -4.19 -3.08
N GLU A 166 1.82 -3.96 -4.37
CA GLU A 166 2.20 -4.89 -5.44
C GLU A 166 3.72 -4.97 -5.64
N LEU A 167 4.40 -3.82 -5.58
CA LEU A 167 5.86 -3.77 -5.69
C LEU A 167 6.53 -4.45 -4.50
N LEU A 168 6.06 -4.18 -3.29
CA LEU A 168 6.51 -4.86 -2.07
C LEU A 168 6.14 -6.35 -2.11
N GLY A 169 4.99 -6.66 -2.70
CA GLY A 169 4.50 -8.03 -2.88
C GLY A 169 5.41 -8.91 -3.74
N MET A 170 6.17 -8.34 -4.69
CA MET A 170 7.16 -9.10 -5.46
C MET A 170 8.34 -9.60 -4.60
N ALA A 171 8.55 -9.02 -3.43
CA ALA A 171 9.48 -9.55 -2.43
C ALA A 171 8.76 -10.38 -1.34
N PHE A 172 7.46 -10.61 -1.46
CA PHE A 172 6.63 -11.32 -0.47
C PHE A 172 6.67 -10.72 0.94
N HIS A 173 7.01 -9.44 1.03
CA HIS A 173 7.04 -8.66 2.27
C HIS A 173 6.01 -7.52 2.28
N GLY A 174 5.07 -7.51 1.34
CA GLY A 174 4.10 -6.43 1.18
C GLY A 174 2.66 -6.87 1.32
N GLN A 175 2.39 -8.00 1.98
CA GLN A 175 1.04 -8.56 1.98
C GLN A 175 0.04 -7.75 2.79
N GLY A 176 0.43 -6.78 3.58
CA GLY A 176 -0.53 -6.05 4.36
C GLY A 176 -1.67 -6.97 4.86
N TYR A 177 -2.74 -6.42 5.38
CA TYR A 177 -3.90 -7.26 5.70
C TYR A 177 -4.76 -7.56 4.45
N THR A 178 -4.21 -8.32 3.50
CA THR A 178 -4.94 -8.83 2.31
C THR A 178 -5.20 -10.34 2.37
N LEU A 179 -4.58 -11.03 3.35
CA LEU A 179 -4.73 -12.46 3.62
C LEU A 179 -4.87 -12.70 5.12
N PRO A 180 -5.62 -13.75 5.55
CA PRO A 180 -5.76 -14.11 6.97
C PRO A 180 -4.54 -14.91 7.49
N VAL A 181 -3.35 -14.33 7.36
CA VAL A 181 -2.05 -14.93 7.72
C VAL A 181 -1.47 -14.24 8.96
N TYR A 182 -2.10 -14.46 10.11
CA TYR A 182 -1.79 -13.74 11.35
C TYR A 182 -0.37 -13.97 11.85
N SER A 183 0.16 -15.19 11.72
CA SER A 183 1.55 -15.50 12.10
C SER A 183 2.57 -14.82 11.17
N TYR A 184 2.24 -14.64 9.87
CA TYR A 184 3.06 -13.82 8.97
C TYR A 184 3.04 -12.36 9.41
N HIS A 185 1.89 -11.79 9.75
CA HIS A 185 1.82 -10.39 10.18
C HIS A 185 2.60 -10.13 11.48
N ALA A 186 2.59 -11.09 12.42
CA ALA A 186 3.38 -11.00 13.63
C ALA A 186 4.88 -10.99 13.34
N TRP A 187 5.35 -11.84 12.44
CA TRP A 187 6.75 -11.90 11.99
C TRP A 187 7.12 -10.63 11.20
N TRP A 188 6.29 -10.25 10.24
CA TRP A 188 6.55 -9.13 9.32
C TRP A 188 6.75 -7.79 10.06
N ARG A 189 6.04 -7.54 11.15
CA ARG A 189 6.20 -6.32 11.96
C ARG A 189 7.63 -6.07 12.46
N HIS A 190 8.44 -7.11 12.53
CA HIS A 190 9.81 -7.09 13.06
C HIS A 190 10.87 -7.49 12.03
N ALA A 191 10.46 -7.86 10.82
CA ALA A 191 11.37 -8.25 9.76
C ALA A 191 12.19 -7.04 9.27
N ASP A 192 13.44 -7.28 8.89
CA ASP A 192 14.24 -6.28 8.18
C ASP A 192 13.82 -6.23 6.71
N LEU A 193 13.17 -5.16 6.30
CA LEU A 193 12.72 -4.96 4.92
C LEU A 193 13.67 -4.11 4.07
N THR A 194 14.92 -3.94 4.49
CA THR A 194 15.90 -3.14 3.75
C THR A 194 16.10 -3.67 2.32
N ALA A 195 16.25 -4.99 2.15
CA ALA A 195 16.40 -5.60 0.82
C ALA A 195 15.11 -5.46 -0.01
N THR A 196 13.94 -5.58 0.62
CA THR A 196 12.64 -5.39 -0.02
C THR A 196 12.47 -3.98 -0.58
N TYR A 197 12.78 -2.92 0.19
CA TYR A 197 12.69 -1.55 -0.30
C TYR A 197 13.77 -1.21 -1.34
N ARG A 198 14.93 -1.85 -1.30
CA ARG A 198 15.91 -1.76 -2.40
C ARG A 198 15.36 -2.37 -3.68
N TYR A 199 14.66 -3.50 -3.60
CA TYR A 199 14.00 -4.11 -4.75
C TYR A 199 12.81 -3.26 -5.23
N HIS A 200 12.01 -2.72 -4.31
CA HIS A 200 10.97 -1.73 -4.63
C HIS A 200 11.55 -0.57 -5.46
N ARG A 201 12.68 0.01 -5.01
CA ARG A 201 13.36 1.08 -5.76
C ARG A 201 13.83 0.63 -7.15
N ARG A 202 14.24 -0.62 -7.29
CA ARG A 202 14.62 -1.22 -8.57
C ARG A 202 13.43 -1.21 -9.54
N VAL A 203 12.26 -1.65 -9.09
CA VAL A 203 11.04 -1.63 -9.91
C VAL A 203 10.58 -0.20 -10.21
N VAL A 204 10.71 0.73 -9.26
CA VAL A 204 10.42 2.15 -9.46
C VAL A 204 11.32 2.77 -10.55
N LYS A 205 12.63 2.45 -10.58
CA LYS A 205 13.53 2.86 -11.65
C LYS A 205 13.08 2.32 -13.01
N LEU A 206 12.69 1.05 -13.07
CA LEU A 206 12.17 0.44 -14.30
C LEU A 206 10.92 1.20 -14.79
N LEU A 207 9.95 1.46 -13.93
CA LEU A 207 8.74 2.22 -14.29
C LEU A 207 9.02 3.68 -14.67
N ALA A 208 10.14 4.24 -14.20
CA ALA A 208 10.60 5.58 -14.54
C ALA A 208 11.40 5.64 -15.86
N SER A 209 11.95 4.52 -16.33
CA SER A 209 12.96 4.49 -17.39
C SER A 209 12.51 5.06 -18.74
N GLN A 210 11.20 5.01 -19.01
CA GLN A 210 10.62 5.47 -20.29
C GLN A 210 9.87 6.80 -20.14
N ARG A 211 10.16 7.57 -19.08
CA ARG A 211 9.47 8.83 -18.75
C ARG A 211 10.46 9.89 -18.28
N PRO A 212 10.15 11.18 -18.44
CA PRO A 212 10.89 12.25 -17.79
C PRO A 212 10.89 12.07 -16.27
N PRO A 213 11.98 12.43 -15.57
CA PRO A 213 12.04 12.32 -14.12
C PRO A 213 11.06 13.30 -13.47
N ASN A 214 10.21 12.79 -12.59
CA ASN A 214 9.28 13.52 -11.75
C ASN A 214 9.51 13.16 -10.28
N LEU A 215 9.00 14.00 -9.37
CA LEU A 215 9.02 13.68 -7.95
C LEU A 215 8.04 12.54 -7.66
N TRP A 216 8.54 11.44 -7.12
CA TRP A 216 7.70 10.30 -6.80
C TRP A 216 6.81 10.58 -5.59
N LEU A 217 5.54 10.20 -5.71
CA LEU A 217 4.55 10.23 -4.64
C LEU A 217 4.12 8.80 -4.34
N PHE A 218 4.59 8.27 -3.22
CA PHE A 218 4.18 6.97 -2.70
C PHE A 218 3.06 7.12 -1.69
N LYS A 219 2.21 6.11 -1.59
CA LYS A 219 1.14 6.08 -0.62
C LYS A 219 0.86 4.65 -0.21
N ALA A 220 1.26 4.28 1.00
CA ALA A 220 0.82 3.06 1.65
C ALA A 220 0.82 3.26 3.17
N PRO A 221 -0.31 3.06 3.86
CA PRO A 221 -0.36 3.12 5.32
C PRO A 221 0.68 2.20 5.97
N HIS A 222 0.94 1.05 5.38
CA HIS A 222 1.89 0.06 5.88
C HIS A 222 3.36 0.51 5.90
N HIS A 223 3.72 1.56 5.16
CA HIS A 223 5.06 2.13 5.20
C HIS A 223 5.46 2.60 6.61
N MET A 224 4.49 2.96 7.43
CA MET A 224 4.74 3.39 8.81
C MET A 224 5.50 2.34 9.66
N PHE A 225 5.40 1.05 9.32
CA PHE A 225 6.06 -0.01 10.08
C PHE A 225 7.57 -0.08 9.83
N HIS A 226 8.07 0.42 8.68
CA HIS A 226 9.43 0.17 8.21
C HIS A 226 10.12 1.44 7.68
N LEU A 227 9.93 2.57 8.33
CA LEU A 227 10.45 3.88 7.90
C LEU A 227 11.97 3.89 7.69
N GLU A 228 12.74 3.16 8.51
CA GLU A 228 14.19 3.08 8.39
C GLU A 228 14.63 2.34 7.13
N ALA A 229 13.93 1.27 6.75
CA ALA A 229 14.16 0.55 5.50
C ALA A 229 13.85 1.41 4.27
N ILE A 230 12.81 2.25 4.36
CA ILE A 230 12.48 3.23 3.31
C ILE A 230 13.60 4.26 3.18
N VAL A 231 14.07 4.83 4.29
CA VAL A 231 15.18 5.81 4.28
C VAL A 231 16.46 5.19 3.73
N ALA A 232 16.74 3.92 4.04
CA ALA A 232 17.90 3.20 3.50
C ALA A 232 17.83 3.03 1.97
N ALA A 233 16.65 2.86 1.41
CA ALA A 233 16.43 2.78 -0.05
C ALA A 233 16.32 4.17 -0.70
N TYR A 234 15.69 5.13 -0.02
CA TYR A 234 15.39 6.47 -0.49
C TYR A 234 15.88 7.54 0.51
N PRO A 235 17.17 7.87 0.51
CA PRO A 235 17.76 8.75 1.54
C PRO A 235 17.14 10.15 1.63
N GLN A 236 16.52 10.63 0.54
CA GLN A 236 15.89 11.95 0.45
C GLN A 236 14.38 11.93 0.72
N VAL A 237 13.81 10.79 1.12
CA VAL A 237 12.37 10.67 1.36
C VAL A 237 11.87 11.69 2.39
N ARG A 238 10.73 12.30 2.09
CA ARG A 238 9.93 13.14 2.99
C ARG A 238 8.63 12.43 3.32
N PHE A 239 8.29 12.35 4.59
CA PHE A 239 7.10 11.65 5.06
C PHE A 239 5.97 12.63 5.38
N VAL A 240 4.79 12.35 4.82
CA VAL A 240 3.55 13.05 5.15
C VAL A 240 2.68 12.07 5.94
N MET A 241 2.65 12.24 7.25
CA MET A 241 1.97 11.32 8.14
C MET A 241 0.58 11.84 8.50
N THR A 242 -0.45 11.02 8.24
CA THR A 242 -1.83 11.42 8.50
C THR A 242 -2.36 10.86 9.81
N HIS A 243 -3.19 11.67 10.52
CA HIS A 243 -3.68 11.35 11.86
C HIS A 243 -5.19 11.47 11.97
N ARG A 244 -5.80 10.53 12.71
CA ARG A 244 -7.22 10.53 13.04
C ARG A 244 -7.48 9.70 14.30
N ASP A 245 -8.62 9.93 14.97
CA ASP A 245 -9.07 9.17 16.14
C ASP A 245 -9.02 7.64 15.88
N PRO A 246 -8.20 6.87 16.61
CA PRO A 246 -8.06 5.42 16.42
C PRO A 246 -9.37 4.66 16.63
N ALA A 247 -10.29 5.19 17.45
CA ALA A 247 -11.63 4.59 17.66
C ALA A 247 -12.51 4.67 16.40
N LYS A 248 -12.22 5.59 15.47
CA LYS A 248 -12.85 5.64 14.13
C LYS A 248 -12.06 4.84 13.10
N VAL A 249 -10.74 4.82 13.23
CA VAL A 249 -9.81 4.17 12.31
C VAL A 249 -9.89 2.65 12.39
N VAL A 250 -9.71 2.08 13.58
CA VAL A 250 -9.55 0.63 13.76
C VAL A 250 -10.77 -0.16 13.28
N PRO A 251 -12.01 0.12 13.71
CA PRO A 251 -13.18 -0.61 13.24
C PRO A 251 -13.41 -0.45 11.73
N SER A 252 -13.15 0.75 11.20
CA SER A 252 -13.24 1.03 9.76
C SER A 252 -12.25 0.19 8.96
N TYR A 253 -11.04 0.04 9.47
CA TYR A 253 -10.02 -0.75 8.78
C TYR A 253 -10.29 -2.25 8.87
N VAL A 254 -10.73 -2.76 10.04
CA VAL A 254 -11.16 -4.15 10.18
C VAL A 254 -12.25 -4.51 9.17
N SER A 255 -13.25 -3.64 9.03
CA SER A 255 -14.32 -3.82 8.04
C SER A 255 -13.79 -3.85 6.60
N THR A 256 -12.84 -2.98 6.27
CA THR A 256 -12.18 -2.94 4.96
C THR A 256 -11.37 -4.21 4.70
N VAL A 257 -10.57 -4.64 5.68
CA VAL A 257 -9.78 -5.88 5.62
C VAL A 257 -10.67 -7.09 5.39
N ASN A 258 -11.76 -7.24 6.15
CA ASN A 258 -12.71 -8.35 6.00
C ASN A 258 -13.25 -8.46 4.57
N MET A 259 -13.45 -7.33 3.91
CA MET A 259 -13.97 -7.32 2.56
C MET A 259 -12.92 -7.71 1.50
N PHE A 260 -11.66 -7.36 1.72
CA PHE A 260 -10.57 -7.72 0.82
C PHE A 260 -10.01 -9.13 1.05
N PHE A 261 -10.27 -9.72 2.22
CA PHE A 261 -9.84 -11.08 2.47
C PHE A 261 -10.55 -12.05 1.55
N PRO A 262 -9.82 -13.02 0.96
CA PRO A 262 -10.42 -14.09 0.19
C PRO A 262 -11.49 -14.84 1.01
N PRO A 263 -12.52 -15.40 0.35
CA PRO A 263 -13.58 -16.13 1.03
C PRO A 263 -13.02 -17.27 1.90
N PRO A 264 -13.49 -17.39 3.16
CA PRO A 264 -13.10 -18.51 4.03
C PRO A 264 -13.81 -19.82 3.63
N ALA A 265 -13.31 -20.95 4.13
CA ALA A 265 -13.98 -22.25 3.98
C ALA A 265 -15.25 -22.35 4.84
N GLY A 266 -15.28 -21.67 5.97
CA GLY A 266 -16.40 -21.59 6.90
C GLY A 266 -16.75 -20.14 7.24
N GLU A 267 -17.16 -19.88 8.47
CA GLU A 267 -17.40 -18.54 8.98
C GLU A 267 -16.11 -17.92 9.52
N ARG A 268 -15.86 -16.66 9.17
CA ARG A 268 -14.70 -15.93 9.70
C ARG A 268 -14.95 -15.50 11.16
N ASP A 269 -13.98 -15.74 12.03
CA ASP A 269 -13.98 -15.20 13.40
C ASP A 269 -13.69 -13.68 13.35
N MET A 270 -14.77 -12.89 13.36
CA MET A 270 -14.72 -11.43 13.28
C MET A 270 -14.09 -10.81 14.52
N HIS A 271 -14.23 -11.42 15.69
CA HIS A 271 -13.63 -10.94 16.93
C HIS A 271 -12.11 -11.20 16.94
N ARG A 272 -11.65 -12.34 16.42
CA ARG A 272 -10.23 -12.58 16.19
C ARG A 272 -9.66 -11.54 15.23
N LEU A 273 -10.32 -11.32 14.10
CA LEU A 273 -9.89 -10.33 13.11
C LEU A 273 -9.77 -8.93 13.74
N GLY A 274 -10.76 -8.51 14.54
CA GLY A 274 -10.74 -7.22 15.24
C GLY A 274 -9.55 -7.07 16.17
N ARG A 275 -9.28 -8.09 17.00
CA ARG A 275 -8.12 -8.10 17.92
C ARG A 275 -6.80 -8.01 17.17
N GLU A 276 -6.59 -8.91 16.19
CA GLU A 276 -5.34 -9.01 15.43
C GLU A 276 -5.02 -7.70 14.68
N VAL A 277 -6.01 -7.11 14.02
CA VAL A 277 -5.85 -5.83 13.31
C VAL A 277 -5.58 -4.68 14.29
N SER A 278 -6.31 -4.61 15.41
CA SER A 278 -6.10 -3.57 16.43
C SER A 278 -4.68 -3.63 17.01
N GLU A 279 -4.21 -4.83 17.36
CA GLU A 279 -2.85 -5.03 17.88
C GLU A 279 -1.79 -4.69 16.85
N HIS A 280 -1.98 -5.12 15.61
CA HIS A 280 -1.05 -4.82 14.51
C HIS A 280 -0.88 -3.31 14.31
N LEU A 281 -1.96 -2.57 14.20
CA LEU A 281 -1.90 -1.13 13.99
C LEU A 281 -1.30 -0.40 15.21
N ARG A 282 -1.63 -0.82 16.43
CA ARG A 282 -1.07 -0.26 17.67
C ARG A 282 0.43 -0.45 17.73
N ASP A 283 0.91 -1.66 17.48
CA ASP A 283 2.34 -1.98 17.51
C ASP A 283 3.07 -1.27 16.38
N GLY A 284 2.47 -1.19 15.20
CA GLY A 284 2.99 -0.42 14.07
C GLY A 284 3.19 1.06 14.43
N MET A 285 2.21 1.66 15.10
CA MET A 285 2.32 3.07 15.52
C MET A 285 3.41 3.27 16.57
N ARG A 286 3.61 2.33 17.50
CA ARG A 286 4.74 2.37 18.44
C ARG A 286 6.08 2.31 17.72
N ASN A 287 6.23 1.39 16.76
CA ASN A 287 7.43 1.30 15.93
C ASN A 287 7.68 2.58 15.14
N THR A 288 6.62 3.16 14.57
CA THR A 288 6.68 4.44 13.85
C THR A 288 7.23 5.57 14.72
N ILE A 289 6.69 5.74 15.92
CA ILE A 289 7.16 6.81 16.86
C ILE A 289 8.63 6.59 17.22
N ALA A 290 9.02 5.36 17.51
CA ALA A 290 10.41 5.04 17.82
C ALA A 290 11.35 5.27 16.62
N ALA A 291 10.92 4.92 15.41
CA ALA A 291 11.71 5.16 14.19
C ALA A 291 11.84 6.67 13.90
N ARG A 292 10.76 7.45 14.02
CA ARG A 292 10.83 8.92 13.87
C ARG A 292 11.84 9.57 14.79
N ALA A 293 11.88 9.15 16.06
CA ALA A 293 12.84 9.67 17.03
C ALA A 293 14.31 9.42 16.61
N ARG A 294 14.57 8.32 15.88
CA ARG A 294 15.91 8.00 15.36
C ARG A 294 16.23 8.70 14.04
N LEU A 295 15.22 8.84 13.15
CA LEU A 295 15.38 9.41 11.81
C LEU A 295 15.42 10.94 11.78
N GLY A 296 14.90 11.61 12.82
CA GLY A 296 14.77 13.07 12.91
C GLY A 296 13.40 13.57 12.43
N GLU A 297 12.83 14.47 13.21
CA GLU A 297 11.48 15.03 12.97
C GLU A 297 11.41 15.92 11.72
N ASP A 298 12.52 16.45 11.24
CA ASP A 298 12.63 17.28 10.05
C ASP A 298 12.26 16.56 8.75
N ARG A 299 12.21 15.23 8.78
CA ARG A 299 11.73 14.40 7.67
C ARG A 299 10.22 14.28 7.58
N PHE A 300 9.48 14.74 8.60
CA PHE A 300 8.05 14.48 8.77
C PHE A 300 7.22 15.74 8.81
N ILE A 301 6.05 15.70 8.20
CA ILE A 301 4.96 16.64 8.43
C ILE A 301 3.71 15.88 8.85
N ASP A 302 3.06 16.36 9.90
CA ASP A 302 1.83 15.77 10.42
C ASP A 302 0.60 16.48 9.82
N VAL A 303 -0.35 15.68 9.32
CA VAL A 303 -1.60 16.12 8.70
C VAL A 303 -2.77 15.49 9.42
N HIS A 304 -3.56 16.28 10.13
CA HIS A 304 -4.77 15.78 10.78
C HIS A 304 -5.92 15.68 9.78
N HIS A 305 -6.64 14.57 9.86
CA HIS A 305 -7.82 14.33 9.01
C HIS A 305 -8.84 15.47 9.08
N ARG A 306 -9.09 16.02 10.28
CA ARG A 306 -10.00 17.17 10.47
C ARG A 306 -9.57 18.39 9.66
N ASP A 307 -8.26 18.70 9.62
CA ASP A 307 -7.74 19.86 8.91
C ASP A 307 -7.79 19.65 7.39
N LEU A 308 -7.49 18.42 6.95
CA LEU A 308 -7.61 18.04 5.54
C LEU A 308 -9.04 18.15 5.02
N VAL A 309 -10.03 17.79 5.84
CA VAL A 309 -11.45 17.88 5.48
C VAL A 309 -11.95 19.32 5.54
N ALA A 310 -11.54 20.07 6.56
CA ALA A 310 -11.99 21.45 6.77
C ALA A 310 -11.43 22.44 5.73
N ASP A 311 -10.12 22.33 5.44
CA ASP A 311 -9.42 23.21 4.49
C ASP A 311 -8.31 22.45 3.77
N PRO A 312 -8.63 21.70 2.70
CA PRO A 312 -7.64 20.95 1.95
C PRO A 312 -6.63 21.85 1.23
N VAL A 313 -7.00 23.04 0.81
CA VAL A 313 -6.08 23.99 0.15
C VAL A 313 -4.98 24.42 1.12
N ARG A 314 -5.35 24.87 2.30
CA ARG A 314 -4.41 25.27 3.35
C ARG A 314 -3.51 24.09 3.76
N THR A 315 -4.10 22.91 3.93
CA THR A 315 -3.38 21.71 4.33
C THR A 315 -2.35 21.31 3.26
N LEU A 316 -2.74 21.26 1.99
CA LEU A 316 -1.84 20.93 0.88
C LEU A 316 -0.73 21.98 0.70
N ARG A 317 -1.03 23.28 0.84
CA ARG A 317 0.01 24.33 0.80
C ARG A 317 1.10 24.12 1.85
N ARG A 318 0.73 23.67 3.08
CA ARG A 318 1.69 23.31 4.13
C ARG A 318 2.56 22.11 3.70
N VAL A 319 1.94 21.08 3.11
CA VAL A 319 2.68 19.90 2.60
C VAL A 319 3.63 20.31 1.47
N TYR A 320 3.19 21.12 0.51
CA TYR A 320 4.04 21.61 -0.59
C TYR A 320 5.24 22.41 -0.09
N ALA A 321 5.03 23.31 0.86
CA ALA A 321 6.12 24.06 1.49
C ALA A 321 7.12 23.13 2.20
N PHE A 322 6.63 22.09 2.88
CA PHE A 322 7.48 21.10 3.55
C PHE A 322 8.30 20.28 2.55
N VAL A 323 7.70 19.81 1.45
CA VAL A 323 8.41 19.00 0.45
C VAL A 323 9.27 19.86 -0.50
N GLY A 324 9.14 21.17 -0.46
CA GLY A 324 9.93 22.09 -1.28
C GLY A 324 9.47 22.18 -2.73
N VAL A 325 8.19 21.95 -3.01
CA VAL A 325 7.58 22.00 -4.35
C VAL A 325 6.73 23.26 -4.47
N GLN A 326 6.80 23.91 -5.64
CA GLN A 326 6.01 25.11 -5.90
C GLN A 326 4.52 24.76 -6.04
N TRP A 327 3.67 25.58 -5.45
CA TRP A 327 2.22 25.48 -5.60
C TRP A 327 1.80 25.98 -6.99
N PRO A 328 1.19 25.12 -7.85
CA PRO A 328 0.77 25.55 -9.19
C PRO A 328 -0.45 26.47 -9.14
N ALA A 329 -0.51 27.46 -10.01
CA ALA A 329 -1.65 28.38 -10.08
C ALA A 329 -2.99 27.66 -10.37
N ALA A 330 -2.97 26.56 -11.14
CA ALA A 330 -4.16 25.78 -11.48
C ALA A 330 -4.64 24.87 -10.36
N MET A 331 -3.85 24.69 -9.28
CA MET A 331 -4.11 23.65 -8.28
C MET A 331 -5.42 23.87 -7.50
N GLU A 332 -5.76 25.12 -7.20
CA GLU A 332 -7.01 25.42 -6.46
C GLU A 332 -8.25 25.04 -7.26
N GLN A 333 -8.23 25.33 -8.57
CA GLN A 333 -9.35 24.94 -9.45
C GLN A 333 -9.42 23.40 -9.58
N ALA A 334 -8.27 22.73 -9.76
CA ALA A 334 -8.21 21.27 -9.83
C ALA A 334 -8.75 20.60 -8.55
N LEU A 335 -8.40 21.15 -7.38
CA LEU A 335 -8.93 20.69 -6.10
C LEU A 335 -10.43 20.89 -5.97
N ALA A 336 -10.95 22.07 -6.35
CA ALA A 336 -12.37 22.34 -6.32
C ALA A 336 -13.15 21.37 -7.24
N ASP A 337 -12.60 21.07 -8.42
CA ASP A 337 -13.18 20.11 -9.37
C ASP A 337 -13.16 18.69 -8.82
N TRP A 338 -12.05 18.30 -8.21
CA TRP A 338 -11.91 16.99 -7.56
C TRP A 338 -12.91 16.82 -6.41
N GLN A 339 -13.03 17.82 -5.52
CA GLN A 339 -13.98 17.81 -4.40
C GLN A 339 -15.43 17.71 -4.85
N ARG A 340 -15.80 18.39 -5.96
CA ARG A 340 -17.16 18.28 -6.52
C ARG A 340 -17.49 16.86 -6.97
N ARG A 341 -16.53 16.17 -7.59
CA ARG A 341 -16.70 14.79 -8.07
C ARG A 341 -16.66 13.76 -6.95
N ASN A 342 -15.90 14.02 -5.88
CA ASN A 342 -15.65 13.07 -4.79
C ASN A 342 -16.27 13.53 -3.46
N ARG A 343 -17.52 14.00 -3.50
CA ARG A 343 -18.25 14.40 -2.29
C ARG A 343 -18.42 13.19 -1.34
N PRO A 344 -18.44 13.43 0.00
CA PRO A 344 -18.76 12.37 0.94
C PRO A 344 -20.03 11.62 0.56
N GLY A 345 -19.99 10.30 0.51
CA GLY A 345 -21.13 9.47 0.11
C GLY A 345 -21.37 9.35 -1.41
N ALA A 346 -20.62 10.03 -2.29
CA ALA A 346 -20.80 9.94 -3.73
C ALA A 346 -20.65 8.51 -4.29
N HIS A 347 -19.87 7.67 -3.61
CA HIS A 347 -19.61 6.28 -3.98
C HIS A 347 -20.31 5.26 -3.06
N GLY A 348 -21.27 5.71 -2.23
CA GLY A 348 -21.98 4.89 -1.25
C GLY A 348 -21.47 5.07 0.17
N VAL A 349 -22.19 4.46 1.13
CA VAL A 349 -21.84 4.50 2.56
C VAL A 349 -21.62 3.08 3.04
N HIS A 350 -20.41 2.79 3.44
CA HIS A 350 -20.09 1.50 4.07
C HIS A 350 -20.48 1.55 5.55
N ARG A 351 -21.31 0.59 5.99
CA ARG A 351 -21.84 0.53 7.35
C ARG A 351 -21.23 -0.62 8.13
N TYR A 352 -20.75 -0.34 9.32
CA TYR A 352 -20.21 -1.32 10.28
C TYR A 352 -20.36 -0.77 11.69
N THR A 353 -20.25 -1.64 12.71
CA THR A 353 -20.15 -1.23 14.10
C THR A 353 -18.88 -1.84 14.71
N ALA A 354 -18.34 -1.23 15.77
CA ALA A 354 -17.16 -1.73 16.45
C ALA A 354 -17.43 -3.10 17.13
N GLU A 355 -18.65 -3.24 17.67
CA GLU A 355 -19.10 -4.44 18.37
C GLU A 355 -19.11 -5.69 17.49
N GLN A 356 -19.39 -5.55 16.18
CA GLN A 356 -19.31 -6.67 15.21
C GLN A 356 -17.94 -7.34 15.20
N PHE A 357 -16.90 -6.58 15.56
CA PHE A 357 -15.51 -7.00 15.58
C PHE A 357 -15.00 -7.28 17.01
N GLY A 358 -15.89 -7.26 18.00
CA GLY A 358 -15.52 -7.39 19.42
C GLY A 358 -14.66 -6.23 19.92
N LEU A 359 -14.80 -5.04 19.32
CA LEU A 359 -14.04 -3.85 19.64
C LEU A 359 -14.88 -2.86 20.47
N ASP A 360 -14.23 -2.21 21.44
CA ASP A 360 -14.79 -1.14 22.25
C ASP A 360 -14.05 0.17 21.94
N PRO A 361 -14.72 1.20 21.44
CA PRO A 361 -14.12 2.50 21.11
C PRO A 361 -13.39 3.16 22.30
N ALA A 362 -13.90 3.04 23.52
CA ALA A 362 -13.27 3.62 24.71
C ALA A 362 -11.93 2.90 24.98
N ARG A 363 -11.94 1.59 24.96
CA ARG A 363 -10.73 0.78 25.13
C ARG A 363 -9.70 1.02 24.04
N ILE A 364 -10.12 1.20 22.78
CA ILE A 364 -9.19 1.56 21.70
C ILE A 364 -8.49 2.88 22.03
N ARG A 365 -9.20 3.91 22.49
CA ARG A 365 -8.59 5.20 22.85
C ARG A 365 -7.59 5.05 24.00
N ASP A 366 -7.91 4.25 25.02
CA ASP A 366 -6.98 3.95 26.12
C ASP A 366 -5.72 3.25 25.61
N ASP A 367 -5.86 2.21 24.77
CA ASP A 367 -4.75 1.47 24.18
C ASP A 367 -3.85 2.33 23.27
N TYR A 368 -4.41 3.40 22.68
CA TYR A 368 -3.73 4.35 21.81
C TYR A 368 -3.44 5.71 22.47
N GLY A 369 -3.56 5.84 23.80
CA GLY A 369 -3.29 7.10 24.52
C GLY A 369 -1.93 7.70 24.16
N PHE A 370 -0.88 6.88 24.06
CA PHE A 370 0.47 7.30 23.63
C PHE A 370 0.50 7.99 22.25
N TYR A 371 -0.38 7.60 21.33
CA TYR A 371 -0.51 8.17 20.00
C TYR A 371 -1.33 9.46 20.01
N LEU A 372 -2.44 9.45 20.75
CA LEU A 372 -3.31 10.62 20.91
C LEU A 372 -2.50 11.79 21.51
N ASP A 373 -1.76 11.52 22.56
CA ASP A 373 -0.93 12.52 23.25
C ASP A 373 0.25 13.01 22.39
N ARG A 374 0.93 12.08 21.70
CA ARG A 374 2.13 12.41 20.89
C ARG A 374 1.82 13.34 19.72
N PHE A 375 0.65 13.17 19.10
CA PHE A 375 0.28 13.88 17.88
C PHE A 375 -0.91 14.83 18.06
N ASP A 376 -1.35 15.11 19.28
CA ASP A 376 -2.51 15.96 19.59
C ASP A 376 -3.75 15.58 18.74
N VAL A 377 -4.06 14.28 18.69
CA VAL A 377 -5.16 13.76 17.90
C VAL A 377 -6.48 14.00 18.60
N THR A 378 -7.35 14.76 17.97
CA THR A 378 -8.70 15.03 18.51
C THR A 378 -9.57 13.80 18.46
N VAL A 379 -10.21 13.51 19.60
CA VAL A 379 -11.25 12.48 19.72
C VAL A 379 -12.50 12.91 18.96
N GLU A 380 -13.00 12.02 18.09
CA GLU A 380 -14.22 12.24 17.31
C GLU A 380 -15.44 11.70 18.06
N SER A 381 -16.57 12.44 18.04
CA SER A 381 -17.86 12.00 18.60
C SER A 381 -18.46 10.79 17.86
#